data_033d22473bce83710d700c1c6a33f283
#
_entry.id   033d22473bce83710d700c1c6a33f283
#
_cell.length_a   1.000
_cell.length_b   1.000
_cell.length_c   1.000
_cell.angle_alpha   90.00
_cell.angle_beta   90.00
_cell.angle_gamma   90.00
#
_symmetry.space_group_name_H-M   'P 1'
#
loop_
_entity.id
_entity.type
_entity.pdbx_description
1 polymer ?
#
loop_
_entity_poly.entity_id
_entity_poly.type
_entity_poly.pdbx_seq_one_letter_code
_entity_poly.pdbx_strand_id
1 'polypeptide(L)'
;IVADGGQVVLYAPHIRDISSTHPAVEQIGYHCRDYFVKQWDRFKNFHWGDLAHCTHLRGAGTYDEVDGERDRVTVTLATGITEDRTRAINLDYLDPRHVDPTAWAADPDTLVVPDAGEDLYRLR
;
A
#
# COMPACT_ATOMS: atom_id res chain seq x y z
N ILE A 1 9.64 -10.15 -3.05
CA ILE A 1 9.45 -10.97 -1.85
C ILE A 1 8.08 -11.65 -1.89
N VAL A 2 7.02 -10.92 -2.17
CA VAL A 2 5.66 -11.48 -2.30
C VAL A 2 5.40 -11.89 -3.75
N ALA A 3 4.86 -13.10 -3.95
CA ALA A 3 4.49 -13.62 -5.26
C ALA A 3 3.34 -12.80 -5.88
N ASP A 4 3.22 -12.85 -7.20
CA ASP A 4 2.09 -12.24 -7.90
C ASP A 4 0.77 -12.86 -7.43
N GLY A 5 -0.22 -12.03 -7.15
CA GLY A 5 -1.47 -12.43 -6.54
C GLY A 5 -1.44 -12.58 -5.01
N GLY A 6 -0.29 -12.38 -4.38
CA GLY A 6 -0.16 -12.40 -2.93
C GLY A 6 -0.61 -11.11 -2.25
N GLN A 7 -0.54 -11.11 -0.93
CA GLN A 7 -0.96 -9.99 -0.09
C GLN A 7 0.20 -9.49 0.79
N VAL A 8 0.27 -8.17 0.96
CA VAL A 8 1.10 -7.51 1.98
C VAL A 8 0.17 -6.88 3.00
N VAL A 9 0.31 -7.26 4.26
CA VAL A 9 -0.43 -6.63 5.36
C VAL A 9 0.53 -5.78 6.18
N LEU A 10 0.23 -4.49 6.30
CA LEU A 10 0.96 -3.55 7.14
C LEU A 10 0.21 -3.41 8.48
N TYR A 11 0.74 -4.04 9.53
CA TYR A 11 0.14 -3.99 10.87
C TYR A 11 0.66 -2.78 11.65
N ALA A 12 -0.17 -1.75 11.74
CA ALA A 12 0.16 -0.48 12.39
C ALA A 12 -1.03 0.07 13.18
N PRO A 13 -1.47 -0.60 14.27
CA PRO A 13 -2.69 -0.26 15.01
C PRO A 13 -2.60 1.10 15.72
N HIS A 14 -1.40 1.60 15.95
CA HIS A 14 -1.13 2.88 16.60
C HIS A 14 -1.27 4.09 15.65
N ILE A 15 -1.21 3.87 14.33
CA ILE A 15 -1.40 4.93 13.33
C ILE A 15 -2.89 5.25 13.22
N ARG A 16 -3.25 6.51 13.41
CA ARG A 16 -4.64 6.99 13.43
C ARG A 16 -4.91 8.09 12.43
N ASP A 17 -3.88 8.51 11.68
CA ASP A 17 -4.01 9.58 10.69
C ASP A 17 -3.05 9.37 9.53
N ILE A 18 -3.37 10.01 8.39
CA ILE A 18 -2.52 10.02 7.21
C ILE A 18 -1.46 11.11 7.42
N SER A 19 -0.24 10.85 6.95
CA SER A 19 0.88 11.76 7.16
C SER A 19 0.64 13.13 6.53
N SER A 20 0.76 14.18 7.33
CA SER A 20 0.70 15.58 6.85
C SER A 20 1.90 15.98 5.99
N THR A 21 2.97 15.17 5.96
CA THR A 21 4.15 15.45 5.13
C THR A 21 3.92 15.14 3.64
N HIS A 22 2.87 14.36 3.33
CA HIS A 22 2.47 14.00 1.97
C HIS A 22 0.97 14.30 1.76
N PRO A 23 0.57 15.59 1.71
CA PRO A 23 -0.83 15.98 1.69
C PRO A 23 -1.58 15.53 0.44
N ALA A 24 -0.87 15.25 -0.65
CA ALA A 24 -1.48 14.74 -1.87
C ALA A 24 -2.02 13.30 -1.73
N VAL A 25 -1.58 12.52 -0.74
CA VAL A 25 -2.06 11.13 -0.54
C VAL A 25 -3.57 11.07 -0.38
N GLU A 26 -4.18 11.98 0.38
CA GLU A 26 -5.64 12.01 0.54
C GLU A 26 -6.39 12.45 -0.72
N GLN A 27 -5.71 13.14 -1.66
CA GLN A 27 -6.31 13.62 -2.89
C GLN A 27 -6.23 12.62 -4.03
N ILE A 28 -5.12 11.87 -4.12
CA ILE A 28 -4.83 11.02 -5.27
C ILE A 28 -4.76 9.52 -4.91
N GLY A 29 -4.50 9.17 -3.65
CA GLY A 29 -4.39 7.79 -3.20
C GLY A 29 -3.12 7.08 -3.65
N TYR A 30 -3.01 5.79 -3.29
CA TYR A 30 -1.92 4.91 -3.70
C TYR A 30 -2.30 4.15 -4.96
N HIS A 31 -1.45 4.23 -5.97
CA HIS A 31 -1.66 3.57 -7.26
C HIS A 31 -0.35 2.99 -7.79
N CYS A 32 -0.44 2.09 -8.75
CA CYS A 32 0.73 1.62 -9.47
C CYS A 32 1.34 2.75 -10.31
N ARG A 33 2.63 2.63 -10.65
CA ARG A 33 3.32 3.62 -11.48
C ARG A 33 2.61 3.88 -12.79
N ASP A 34 2.09 2.84 -13.43
CA ASP A 34 1.46 2.90 -14.74
C ASP A 34 0.21 3.80 -14.74
N TYR A 35 -0.55 3.79 -13.64
CA TYR A 35 -1.70 4.67 -13.42
C TYR A 35 -1.33 6.15 -13.57
N PHE A 36 -0.24 6.59 -12.94
CA PHE A 36 0.21 7.98 -13.04
C PHE A 36 0.82 8.30 -14.39
N VAL A 37 1.64 7.42 -14.94
CA VAL A 37 2.34 7.65 -16.22
C VAL A 37 1.37 7.76 -17.37
N LYS A 38 0.38 6.89 -17.46
CA LYS A 38 -0.61 6.90 -18.54
C LYS A 38 -1.64 8.03 -18.43
N GLN A 39 -1.78 8.60 -17.25
CA GLN A 39 -2.63 9.77 -17.00
C GLN A 39 -1.81 11.02 -16.65
N TRP A 40 -0.61 11.16 -17.23
CA TRP A 40 0.36 12.17 -16.84
C TRP A 40 -0.19 13.60 -16.86
N ASP A 41 -1.01 13.96 -17.83
CA ASP A 41 -1.62 15.29 -17.91
C ASP A 41 -2.49 15.64 -16.69
N ARG A 42 -3.10 14.65 -16.05
CA ARG A 42 -3.87 14.81 -14.82
C ARG A 42 -2.98 15.04 -13.60
N PHE A 43 -1.80 14.39 -13.56
CA PHE A 43 -0.96 14.34 -12.36
C PHE A 43 0.30 15.20 -12.40
N LYS A 44 0.73 15.69 -13.56
CA LYS A 44 1.99 16.43 -13.74
C LYS A 44 2.17 17.68 -12.86
N ASN A 45 1.09 18.24 -12.33
CA ASN A 45 1.12 19.44 -11.48
C ASN A 45 1.23 19.12 -9.99
N PHE A 46 1.14 17.86 -9.58
CA PHE A 46 1.42 17.46 -8.21
C PHE A 46 2.93 17.48 -7.94
N HIS A 47 3.30 17.70 -6.69
CA HIS A 47 4.70 17.58 -6.29
C HIS A 47 5.16 16.14 -6.53
N TRP A 48 6.25 15.99 -7.28
CA TRP A 48 6.69 14.66 -7.72
C TRP A 48 7.17 13.74 -6.59
N GLY A 49 7.61 14.30 -5.45
CA GLY A 49 7.86 13.55 -4.23
C GLY A 49 6.59 12.88 -3.69
N ASP A 50 5.44 13.55 -3.77
CA ASP A 50 4.15 12.98 -3.40
C ASP A 50 3.73 11.90 -4.40
N LEU A 51 3.92 12.12 -5.70
CA LEU A 51 3.65 11.10 -6.71
C LEU A 51 4.52 9.85 -6.49
N ALA A 52 5.81 10.03 -6.21
CA ALA A 52 6.71 8.93 -5.90
C ALA A 52 6.24 8.17 -4.64
N HIS A 53 5.83 8.90 -3.60
CA HIS A 53 5.28 8.29 -2.38
C HIS A 53 3.99 7.50 -2.67
N CYS A 54 3.09 8.06 -3.47
CA CYS A 54 1.83 7.41 -3.84
C CYS A 54 2.00 6.17 -4.75
N THR A 55 3.19 5.94 -5.31
CA THR A 55 3.44 4.75 -6.14
C THR A 55 4.09 3.60 -5.39
N HIS A 56 4.82 3.83 -4.29
CA HIS A 56 5.74 2.80 -3.81
C HIS A 56 5.06 1.64 -3.09
N LEU A 57 3.87 1.78 -2.56
CA LEU A 57 3.13 0.67 -1.95
C LEU A 57 2.59 -0.32 -2.98
N ARG A 58 2.08 0.17 -4.11
CA ARG A 58 1.53 -0.67 -5.17
C ARG A 58 2.52 -0.96 -6.30
N GLY A 59 3.48 -0.08 -6.53
CA GLY A 59 4.65 -0.26 -7.39
C GLY A 59 4.34 -0.73 -8.80
N ALA A 60 4.62 -2.00 -9.09
CA ALA A 60 4.52 -2.60 -10.40
C ALA A 60 3.14 -3.22 -10.64
N GLY A 61 2.21 -2.44 -11.07
CA GLY A 61 0.92 -2.86 -11.62
C GLY A 61 0.79 -2.39 -13.06
N THR A 62 -0.38 -2.58 -13.65
CA THR A 62 -0.74 -2.06 -14.98
C THR A 62 -2.02 -1.24 -14.87
N TYR A 63 -2.17 -0.28 -15.76
CA TYR A 63 -3.39 0.51 -15.89
C TYR A 63 -3.77 0.66 -17.37
N ASP A 64 -5.06 0.57 -17.66
CA ASP A 64 -5.64 1.02 -18.92
C ASP A 64 -7.04 1.63 -18.67
N GLU A 65 -7.53 2.40 -19.65
CA GLU A 65 -8.79 3.13 -19.51
C GLU A 65 -10.03 2.23 -19.53
N VAL A 66 -9.92 1.01 -20.02
CA VAL A 66 -11.03 0.06 -20.17
C VAL A 66 -11.19 -0.79 -18.92
N ASP A 67 -10.09 -1.40 -18.48
CA ASP A 67 -10.07 -2.37 -17.38
C ASP A 67 -9.66 -1.74 -16.04
N GLY A 68 -9.14 -0.51 -16.07
CA GLY A 68 -8.67 0.19 -14.88
C GLY A 68 -7.29 -0.30 -14.41
N GLU A 69 -7.07 -0.22 -13.11
CA GLU A 69 -5.82 -0.60 -12.47
C GLU A 69 -5.83 -2.09 -12.09
N ARG A 70 -4.71 -2.77 -12.37
CA ARG A 70 -4.49 -4.17 -11.97
C ARG A 70 -3.17 -4.26 -11.20
N ASP A 71 -3.27 -4.56 -9.94
CA ASP A 71 -2.13 -4.70 -9.05
C ASP A 71 -1.53 -6.11 -9.12
N ARG A 72 -0.21 -6.20 -8.89
CA ARG A 72 0.48 -7.48 -8.75
C ARG A 72 0.22 -8.12 -7.39
N VAL A 73 0.10 -7.30 -6.35
CA VAL A 73 -0.12 -7.73 -4.97
C VAL A 73 -1.19 -6.85 -4.34
N THR A 74 -1.96 -7.43 -3.44
CA THR A 74 -2.89 -6.67 -2.61
C THR A 74 -2.15 -6.04 -1.43
N VAL A 75 -2.40 -4.77 -1.16
CA VAL A 75 -1.84 -4.08 0.01
C VAL A 75 -2.96 -3.72 0.97
N THR A 76 -2.91 -4.31 2.15
CA THR A 76 -3.90 -4.14 3.21
C THR A 76 -3.27 -3.42 4.40
N LEU A 77 -3.95 -2.42 4.91
CA LEU A 77 -3.52 -1.69 6.08
C LEU A 77 -4.37 -2.09 7.30
N ALA A 78 -3.75 -2.73 8.27
CA ALA A 78 -4.34 -3.02 9.57
C ALA A 78 -3.98 -1.91 10.54
N THR A 79 -4.86 -0.90 10.67
CA THR A 79 -4.54 0.41 11.24
C THR A 79 -5.65 0.97 12.11
N GLY A 80 -5.32 1.97 12.93
CA GLY A 80 -6.28 2.79 13.65
C GLY A 80 -6.93 3.92 12.82
N ILE A 81 -6.53 4.11 11.55
CA ILE A 81 -7.26 4.94 10.58
C ILE A 81 -8.59 4.26 10.27
N THR A 82 -9.66 5.03 10.09
CA THR A 82 -10.97 4.44 9.76
C THR A 82 -10.96 3.71 8.42
N GLU A 83 -11.82 2.70 8.27
CA GLU A 83 -11.94 1.93 7.04
C GLU A 83 -12.21 2.83 5.84
N ASP A 84 -13.17 3.76 5.96
CA ASP A 84 -13.53 4.67 4.87
C ASP A 84 -12.33 5.51 4.39
N ARG A 85 -11.54 6.05 5.31
CA ARG A 85 -10.34 6.83 4.95
C ARG A 85 -9.25 5.96 4.34
N THR A 86 -9.07 4.73 4.84
CA THR A 86 -8.09 3.79 4.28
C THR A 86 -8.46 3.39 2.85
N ARG A 87 -9.73 3.10 2.61
CA ARG A 87 -10.21 2.77 1.25
C ARG A 87 -10.20 3.97 0.32
N ALA A 88 -10.45 5.19 0.84
CA ALA A 88 -10.38 6.42 0.04
C ALA A 88 -8.99 6.71 -0.54
N ILE A 89 -7.93 6.24 0.13
CA ILE A 89 -6.55 6.32 -0.40
C ILE A 89 -6.13 5.06 -1.18
N ASN A 90 -7.09 4.27 -1.62
CA ASN A 90 -6.90 3.09 -2.47
C ASN A 90 -6.04 1.99 -1.82
N LEU A 91 -6.24 1.74 -0.52
CA LEU A 91 -5.68 0.61 0.21
C LEU A 91 -6.79 -0.24 0.79
N ASP A 92 -6.56 -1.55 0.90
CA ASP A 92 -7.47 -2.42 1.61
C ASP A 92 -7.34 -2.21 3.13
N TYR A 93 -8.45 -2.43 3.83
CA TYR A 93 -8.53 -2.28 5.27
C TYR A 93 -8.73 -3.63 5.97
N LEU A 94 -8.02 -3.81 7.06
CA LEU A 94 -8.23 -4.87 8.04
C LEU A 94 -8.33 -4.26 9.43
N ASP A 95 -9.38 -4.62 10.18
CA ASP A 95 -9.46 -4.23 11.59
C ASP A 95 -8.27 -4.84 12.37
N PRO A 96 -7.41 -4.03 12.99
CA PRO A 96 -6.22 -4.53 13.68
C PRO A 96 -6.55 -5.49 14.83
N ARG A 97 -7.78 -5.50 15.34
CA ARG A 97 -8.23 -6.46 16.36
C ARG A 97 -8.36 -7.90 15.83
N HIS A 98 -8.42 -8.07 14.52
CA HIS A 98 -8.48 -9.36 13.84
C HIS A 98 -7.11 -9.88 13.39
N VAL A 99 -6.04 -9.15 13.69
CA VAL A 99 -4.68 -9.57 13.38
C VAL A 99 -4.14 -10.44 14.51
N ASP A 100 -3.74 -11.67 14.18
CA ASP A 100 -3.02 -12.57 15.08
C ASP A 100 -1.64 -12.90 14.49
N PRO A 101 -0.59 -12.15 14.88
CA PRO A 101 0.75 -12.37 14.35
C PRO A 101 1.31 -13.76 14.69
N THR A 102 0.86 -14.38 15.79
CA THR A 102 1.30 -15.71 16.19
C THR A 102 0.73 -16.79 15.27
N ALA A 103 -0.55 -16.67 14.95
CA ALA A 103 -1.18 -17.57 13.98
C ALA A 103 -0.57 -17.42 12.60
N TRP A 104 -0.28 -16.19 12.17
CA TRP A 104 0.38 -15.92 10.89
C TRP A 104 1.81 -16.46 10.83
N ALA A 105 2.57 -16.36 11.92
CA ALA A 105 3.93 -16.91 11.96
C ALA A 105 3.97 -18.45 11.93
N ALA A 106 2.86 -19.11 12.25
CA ALA A 106 2.72 -20.56 12.15
C ALA A 106 2.29 -21.04 10.75
N ASP A 107 1.85 -20.13 9.88
CA ASP A 107 1.44 -20.45 8.52
C ASP A 107 2.70 -20.51 7.61
N PRO A 108 2.95 -21.66 6.93
CA PRO A 108 4.14 -21.82 6.07
C PRO A 108 4.16 -20.89 4.83
N ASP A 109 3.00 -20.38 4.43
CA ASP A 109 2.86 -19.48 3.29
C ASP A 109 2.93 -17.99 3.70
N THR A 110 3.12 -17.71 4.99
CA THR A 110 3.16 -16.35 5.54
C THR A 110 4.54 -16.01 6.11
N LEU A 111 5.13 -14.91 5.66
CA LEU A 111 6.32 -14.32 6.25
C LEU A 111 5.92 -13.17 7.18
N VAL A 112 6.15 -13.32 8.46
CA VAL A 112 5.99 -12.25 9.46
C VAL A 112 7.34 -11.55 9.68
N VAL A 113 7.36 -10.22 9.56
CA VAL A 113 8.53 -9.39 9.80
C VAL A 113 8.20 -8.43 10.94
N PRO A 114 8.65 -8.71 12.18
CA PRO A 114 8.25 -7.96 13.37
C PRO A 114 8.66 -6.49 13.35
N ASP A 115 9.89 -6.22 12.93
CA ASP A 115 10.50 -4.89 12.97
C ASP A 115 10.78 -4.36 11.56
N ALA A 116 9.80 -4.44 10.68
CA ALA A 116 9.92 -4.18 9.24
C ALA A 116 10.51 -2.80 8.90
N GLY A 117 10.38 -1.80 9.79
CA GLY A 117 10.98 -0.47 9.61
C GLY A 117 12.49 -0.44 9.86
N GLU A 118 13.05 -1.44 10.53
CA GLU A 118 14.47 -1.55 10.88
C GLU A 118 15.20 -2.61 10.04
N ASP A 119 14.45 -3.53 9.43
CA ASP A 119 15.01 -4.62 8.65
C ASP A 119 15.41 -4.19 7.23
N LEU A 120 16.63 -4.52 6.84
CA LEU A 120 17.12 -4.36 5.48
C LEU A 120 17.19 -5.72 4.79
N TYR A 121 16.37 -5.91 3.75
CA TYR A 121 16.40 -7.11 2.93
C TYR A 121 17.58 -7.09 1.98
N ARG A 122 18.42 -8.14 2.01
CA ARG A 122 19.52 -8.34 1.06
C ARG A 122 19.25 -9.61 0.24
N LEU A 123 19.31 -9.47 -1.06
CA LEU A 123 19.39 -10.64 -1.94
C LEU A 123 20.75 -11.33 -1.71
N ARG A 124 20.71 -12.63 -1.48
CA ARG A 124 21.91 -13.50 -1.39
C ARG A 124 22.18 -14.14 -2.73
#